data_9e3a878803f435afd419ab537d7b012d
#
_entry.id   9e3a878803f435afd419ab537d7b012d
#
_cell.length_a   1.000
_cell.length_b   1.000
_cell.length_c   1.000
_cell.angle_alpha   90.00
_cell.angle_beta   90.00
_cell.angle_gamma   90.00
#
_symmetry.space_group_name_H-M   'P 1'
#
loop_
_entity.id
_entity.type
_entity.pdbx_description
1 polymer ?
#
loop_
_entity_poly.entity_id
_entity_poly.type
_entity_poly.pdbx_seq_one_letter_code
_entity_poly.pdbx_strand_id
1 'polypeptide(L)'
;MAILKAAIITVTPFQQNCSVIWKEDTKVAAVTDPGGDLELIEKFINDQNLTLSKIFITHGHLDHAAEAKALADKFSVVIEGPQIEDEFLTSTLETQGKAYGMPNAQNFVPDRWLNEGDQIELDGEKLDVYHCPGHTPGHVIFHHIESKLAIVGDVLFQGSVGRTDLPLSLIHI
;
A
#
# COMPACT_ATOMS: atom_id res chain seq x y z
N MET A 1 -3.56 -24.11 7.01
CA MET A 1 -3.45 -22.80 6.35
C MET A 1 -3.68 -21.75 7.39
N ALA A 2 -2.76 -20.84 7.57
CA ALA A 2 -2.92 -19.77 8.54
C ALA A 2 -3.83 -18.67 7.96
N ILE A 3 -4.74 -18.18 8.79
CA ILE A 3 -5.59 -17.05 8.44
C ILE A 3 -4.80 -15.77 8.71
N LEU A 4 -4.65 -14.91 7.71
CA LEU A 4 -4.10 -13.58 7.89
C LEU A 4 -5.08 -12.72 8.70
N LYS A 5 -4.57 -12.03 9.69
CA LYS A 5 -5.26 -10.94 10.36
C LYS A 5 -4.99 -9.64 9.66
N ALA A 6 -5.91 -8.70 9.78
CA ALA A 6 -5.78 -7.36 9.23
C ALA A 6 -6.28 -6.31 10.22
N ALA A 7 -5.63 -5.16 10.21
CA ALA A 7 -6.09 -3.95 10.89
C ALA A 7 -5.94 -2.75 9.96
N ILE A 8 -6.78 -1.75 10.17
CA ILE A 8 -6.73 -0.49 9.44
C ILE A 8 -6.27 0.60 10.41
N ILE A 9 -5.31 1.40 9.96
CA ILE A 9 -4.82 2.59 10.65
C ILE A 9 -5.12 3.77 9.73
N THR A 10 -5.98 4.67 10.18
CA THR A 10 -6.26 5.89 9.42
C THR A 10 -5.09 6.85 9.55
N VAL A 11 -4.50 7.22 8.42
CA VAL A 11 -3.32 8.06 8.32
C VAL A 11 -3.53 9.22 7.36
N THR A 12 -2.64 10.18 7.40
CA THR A 12 -2.62 11.40 6.57
C THR A 12 -3.78 12.36 6.82
N PRO A 13 -3.65 13.64 6.44
CA PRO A 13 -4.78 14.60 6.45
C PRO A 13 -5.96 14.18 5.57
N PHE A 14 -5.73 13.26 4.63
CA PHE A 14 -6.76 12.70 3.73
C PHE A 14 -7.56 11.56 4.36
N GLN A 15 -7.19 11.12 5.59
CA GLN A 15 -7.84 10.00 6.31
C GLN A 15 -7.80 8.69 5.51
N GLN A 16 -6.65 8.43 4.88
CA GLN A 16 -6.40 7.22 4.10
C GLN A 16 -6.28 5.99 5.03
N ASN A 17 -6.71 4.84 4.55
CA ASN A 17 -6.69 3.57 5.27
C ASN A 17 -5.41 2.78 4.99
N CYS A 18 -4.35 3.03 5.75
CA CYS A 18 -3.19 2.16 5.77
C CYS A 18 -3.57 0.81 6.39
N SER A 19 -3.25 -0.29 5.74
CA SER A 19 -3.55 -1.65 6.26
C SER A 19 -2.30 -2.32 6.79
N VAL A 20 -2.43 -2.99 7.95
CA VAL A 20 -1.42 -3.91 8.47
C VAL A 20 -2.00 -5.31 8.43
N ILE A 21 -1.33 -6.23 7.74
CA ILE A 21 -1.71 -7.65 7.68
C ILE A 21 -0.61 -8.49 8.34
N TRP A 22 -0.98 -9.56 9.04
CA TRP A 22 -0.01 -10.42 9.70
C TRP A 22 -0.50 -11.84 9.93
N LYS A 23 0.45 -12.77 10.10
CA LYS A 23 0.17 -14.11 10.63
C LYS A 23 0.19 -14.09 12.16
N GLU A 24 -0.85 -14.62 12.77
CA GLU A 24 -1.01 -14.57 14.23
C GLU A 24 0.02 -15.43 14.99
N ASP A 25 0.43 -16.54 14.40
CA ASP A 25 1.37 -17.50 15.01
C ASP A 25 2.82 -17.03 14.99
N THR A 26 3.25 -16.43 13.88
CA THR A 26 4.65 -15.99 13.68
C THR A 26 4.86 -14.52 13.97
N LYS A 27 3.78 -13.72 14.01
CA LYS A 27 3.81 -12.26 14.14
C LYS A 27 4.54 -11.53 12.99
N VAL A 28 4.79 -12.23 11.89
CA VAL A 28 5.34 -11.61 10.69
C VAL A 28 4.25 -10.80 9.99
N ALA A 29 4.55 -9.55 9.68
CA ALA A 29 3.59 -8.58 9.16
C ALA A 29 4.07 -7.89 7.89
N ALA A 30 3.10 -7.38 7.12
CA ALA A 30 3.31 -6.39 6.07
C ALA A 30 2.42 -5.17 6.30
N VAL A 31 2.91 -4.00 5.88
CA VAL A 31 2.14 -2.76 5.85
C VAL A 31 1.79 -2.46 4.40
N THR A 32 0.54 -2.08 4.15
CA THR A 32 0.10 -1.65 2.83
C THR A 32 -0.27 -0.18 2.87
N ASP A 33 0.25 0.58 1.91
CA ASP A 33 -0.02 2.01 1.71
C ASP A 33 0.32 2.89 2.93
N PRO A 34 1.57 2.92 3.40
CA PRO A 34 2.00 3.82 4.49
C PRO A 34 2.18 5.25 3.98
N GLY A 35 1.08 5.95 3.75
CA GLY A 35 1.09 7.30 3.17
C GLY A 35 1.54 8.40 4.12
N GLY A 36 1.56 8.15 5.44
CA GLY A 36 1.97 9.13 6.45
C GLY A 36 1.75 8.64 7.87
N ASP A 37 1.98 9.54 8.84
CA ASP A 37 1.77 9.28 10.28
C ASP A 37 2.48 8.00 10.78
N LEU A 38 3.74 7.82 10.38
CA LEU A 38 4.51 6.59 10.66
C LEU A 38 4.52 6.23 12.15
N GLU A 39 4.47 7.20 13.05
CA GLU A 39 4.42 6.94 14.48
C GLU A 39 3.20 6.11 14.90
N LEU A 40 2.05 6.28 14.22
CA LEU A 40 0.85 5.48 14.48
C LEU A 40 1.03 4.04 13.99
N ILE A 41 1.63 3.88 12.82
CA ILE A 41 1.93 2.55 12.23
C ILE A 41 2.94 1.82 13.11
N GLU A 42 4.03 2.47 13.48
CA GLU A 42 5.07 1.92 14.36
C GLU A 42 4.52 1.55 15.74
N LYS A 43 3.70 2.43 16.32
CA LYS A 43 3.05 2.15 17.59
C LYS A 43 2.21 0.88 17.50
N PHE A 44 1.42 0.72 16.43
CA PHE A 44 0.61 -0.49 16.23
C PHE A 44 1.49 -1.73 16.09
N ILE A 45 2.56 -1.68 15.28
CA ILE A 45 3.52 -2.78 15.11
C ILE A 45 4.09 -3.20 16.47
N ASN A 46 4.53 -2.23 17.28
CA ASN A 46 5.11 -2.49 18.60
C ASN A 46 4.07 -3.05 19.60
N ASP A 47 2.90 -2.44 19.68
CA ASP A 47 1.82 -2.86 20.62
C ASP A 47 1.35 -4.29 20.33
N GLN A 48 1.36 -4.72 19.07
CA GLN A 48 0.98 -6.07 18.66
C GLN A 48 2.17 -7.05 18.64
N ASN A 49 3.39 -6.59 18.97
CA ASN A 49 4.64 -7.36 18.90
C ASN A 49 4.86 -7.97 17.51
N LEU A 50 4.60 -7.19 16.45
CA LEU A 50 4.76 -7.63 15.07
C LEU A 50 6.21 -7.43 14.58
N THR A 51 6.63 -8.28 13.66
CA THR A 51 7.87 -8.14 12.91
C THR A 51 7.53 -7.72 11.48
N LEU A 52 7.76 -6.46 11.15
CA LEU A 52 7.55 -5.98 9.78
C LEU A 52 8.56 -6.64 8.84
N SER A 53 8.08 -7.23 7.75
CA SER A 53 8.91 -7.92 6.76
C SER A 53 8.81 -7.32 5.36
N LYS A 54 7.70 -6.66 5.04
CA LYS A 54 7.45 -6.10 3.71
C LYS A 54 6.52 -4.89 3.76
N ILE A 55 6.61 -4.08 2.71
CA ILE A 55 5.65 -3.02 2.41
C ILE A 55 5.04 -3.31 1.05
N PHE A 56 3.73 -3.19 0.96
CA PHE A 56 2.97 -3.31 -0.29
C PHE A 56 2.36 -1.97 -0.66
N ILE A 57 2.36 -1.62 -1.93
CA ILE A 57 1.77 -0.38 -2.44
C ILE A 57 0.71 -0.73 -3.49
N THR A 58 -0.51 -0.26 -3.26
CA THR A 58 -1.61 -0.46 -4.21
C THR A 58 -1.49 0.46 -5.41
N HIS A 59 -1.14 1.73 -5.18
CA HIS A 59 -0.95 2.74 -6.23
C HIS A 59 -0.09 3.91 -5.73
N GLY A 60 0.35 4.77 -6.65
CA GLY A 60 1.37 5.77 -6.40
C GLY A 60 0.90 7.11 -5.86
N HIS A 61 -0.37 7.31 -5.46
CA HIS A 61 -0.82 8.59 -4.91
C HIS A 61 -0.16 8.92 -3.58
N LEU A 62 -0.04 10.23 -3.34
CA LEU A 62 0.70 10.79 -2.21
C LEU A 62 0.24 10.24 -0.85
N ASP A 63 -1.05 10.18 -0.63
CA ASP A 63 -1.65 9.73 0.64
C ASP A 63 -1.53 8.21 0.87
N HIS A 64 -1.12 7.43 -0.14
CA HIS A 64 -0.83 6.01 -0.05
C HIS A 64 0.67 5.69 0.01
N ALA A 65 1.50 6.46 -0.67
CA ALA A 65 2.89 6.09 -0.94
C ALA A 65 3.93 7.02 -0.31
N ALA A 66 3.53 8.18 0.25
CA ALA A 66 4.46 9.26 0.60
C ALA A 66 5.57 8.86 1.59
N GLU A 67 5.29 8.04 2.57
CA GLU A 67 6.26 7.65 3.60
C GLU A 67 6.69 6.17 3.49
N ALA A 68 6.35 5.49 2.39
CA ALA A 68 6.74 4.10 2.17
C ALA A 68 8.26 3.91 2.21
N LYS A 69 9.02 4.80 1.57
CA LYS A 69 10.49 4.77 1.58
C LYS A 69 11.06 4.95 2.98
N ALA A 70 10.55 5.91 3.74
CA ALA A 70 11.01 6.16 5.11
C ALA A 70 10.76 4.95 6.01
N LEU A 71 9.60 4.30 5.90
CA LEU A 71 9.27 3.09 6.64
C LEU A 71 10.16 1.91 6.22
N ALA A 72 10.38 1.74 4.90
CA ALA A 72 11.24 0.68 4.37
C ALA A 72 12.68 0.80 4.86
N ASP A 73 13.25 2.00 4.82
CA ASP A 73 14.61 2.27 5.29
C ASP A 73 14.74 2.01 6.79
N LYS A 74 13.77 2.44 7.59
CA LYS A 74 13.78 2.27 9.03
C LYS A 74 13.78 0.81 9.48
N PHE A 75 12.98 -0.01 8.83
CA PHE A 75 12.85 -1.45 9.15
C PHE A 75 13.73 -2.34 8.30
N SER A 76 14.44 -1.79 7.30
CA SER A 76 15.28 -2.53 6.34
C SER A 76 14.48 -3.60 5.60
N VAL A 77 13.31 -3.24 5.08
CA VAL A 77 12.39 -4.12 4.37
C VAL A 77 12.17 -3.66 2.93
N VAL A 78 11.71 -4.57 2.07
CA VAL A 78 11.45 -4.29 0.65
C VAL A 78 10.07 -3.70 0.43
N ILE A 79 9.95 -2.93 -0.67
CA ILE A 79 8.68 -2.40 -1.19
C ILE A 79 8.30 -3.17 -2.46
N GLU A 80 7.11 -3.79 -2.48
CA GLU A 80 6.55 -4.42 -3.66
C GLU A 80 5.27 -3.68 -4.11
N GLY A 81 5.17 -3.37 -5.40
CA GLY A 81 4.09 -2.58 -5.99
C GLY A 81 4.37 -1.06 -6.01
N PRO A 82 3.54 -0.32 -6.74
CA PRO A 82 2.41 -0.75 -7.56
C PRO A 82 2.84 -1.37 -8.92
N GLN A 83 2.02 -1.25 -9.97
CA GLN A 83 2.41 -1.56 -11.34
C GLN A 83 3.20 -0.39 -11.93
N ILE A 84 4.10 -0.64 -12.87
CA ILE A 84 5.09 0.33 -13.41
C ILE A 84 4.45 1.61 -14.00
N GLU A 85 3.21 1.56 -14.46
CA GLU A 85 2.53 2.73 -15.01
C GLU A 85 2.29 3.84 -13.96
N ASP A 86 2.46 3.56 -12.66
CA ASP A 86 2.44 4.56 -11.58
C ASP A 86 3.83 5.15 -11.23
N GLU A 87 4.89 4.82 -11.99
CA GLU A 87 6.23 5.37 -11.73
C GLU A 87 6.24 6.90 -11.72
N PHE A 88 5.45 7.54 -12.58
CA PHE A 88 5.36 9.01 -12.64
C PHE A 88 4.82 9.61 -11.33
N LEU A 89 4.02 8.88 -10.57
CA LEU A 89 3.53 9.28 -9.25
C LEU A 89 4.61 9.07 -8.18
N THR A 90 5.17 7.86 -8.09
CA THR A 90 6.17 7.51 -7.06
C THR A 90 7.46 8.31 -7.21
N SER A 91 7.81 8.73 -8.42
CA SER A 91 8.98 9.56 -8.69
C SER A 91 8.80 11.06 -8.40
N THR A 92 7.60 11.51 -8.06
CA THR A 92 7.26 12.92 -7.83
C THR A 92 6.66 13.22 -6.45
N LEU A 93 6.65 12.23 -5.54
CA LEU A 93 6.05 12.35 -4.21
C LEU A 93 6.63 13.51 -3.38
N GLU A 94 7.94 13.76 -3.43
CA GLU A 94 8.56 14.89 -2.73
C GLU A 94 8.02 16.25 -3.18
N THR A 95 7.78 16.40 -4.48
CA THR A 95 7.23 17.63 -5.05
C THR A 95 5.76 17.78 -4.66
N GLN A 96 5.00 16.69 -4.75
CA GLN A 96 3.59 16.66 -4.33
C GLN A 96 3.48 16.91 -2.82
N GLY A 97 4.31 16.27 -2.01
CA GLY A 97 4.32 16.43 -0.56
C GLY A 97 4.52 17.89 -0.12
N LYS A 98 5.45 18.61 -0.77
CA LYS A 98 5.64 20.06 -0.52
C LYS A 98 4.40 20.88 -0.86
N ALA A 99 3.69 20.52 -1.92
CA ALA A 99 2.48 21.24 -2.35
C ALA A 99 1.27 20.98 -1.44
N TYR A 100 1.17 19.76 -0.88
CA TYR A 100 0.02 19.31 -0.10
C TYR A 100 0.27 19.26 1.42
N GLY A 101 1.41 19.79 1.90
CA GLY A 101 1.70 19.87 3.34
C GLY A 101 2.14 18.54 3.98
N MET A 102 2.68 17.63 3.19
CA MET A 102 3.27 16.36 3.62
C MET A 102 4.81 16.37 3.40
N PRO A 103 5.56 17.10 4.23
CA PRO A 103 6.98 17.38 3.97
C PRO A 103 7.89 16.14 4.07
N ASN A 104 7.41 15.06 4.69
CA ASN A 104 8.17 13.82 4.86
C ASN A 104 8.10 12.90 3.63
N ALA A 105 7.29 13.26 2.63
CA ALA A 105 7.15 12.47 1.41
C ALA A 105 8.50 12.26 0.71
N GLN A 106 8.78 11.04 0.30
CA GLN A 106 10.01 10.67 -0.38
C GLN A 106 9.70 9.94 -1.69
N ASN A 107 10.42 10.31 -2.75
CA ASN A 107 10.38 9.56 -4.00
C ASN A 107 11.00 8.18 -3.80
N PHE A 108 10.48 7.18 -4.50
CA PHE A 108 11.09 5.85 -4.51
C PHE A 108 10.82 5.10 -5.82
N VAL A 109 11.65 4.10 -6.05
CA VAL A 109 11.42 3.02 -6.98
C VAL A 109 11.23 1.77 -6.14
N PRO A 110 10.14 1.01 -6.29
CA PRO A 110 9.96 -0.21 -5.50
C PRO A 110 11.00 -1.27 -5.88
N ASP A 111 11.27 -2.19 -4.96
CA ASP A 111 12.15 -3.33 -5.22
C ASP A 111 11.54 -4.27 -6.27
N ARG A 112 10.22 -4.28 -6.38
CA ARG A 112 9.49 -5.05 -7.38
C ARG A 112 8.23 -4.32 -7.83
N TRP A 113 8.12 -4.01 -9.14
CA TRP A 113 6.87 -3.67 -9.79
C TRP A 113 5.99 -4.91 -9.95
N LEU A 114 4.67 -4.74 -9.80
CA LEU A 114 3.72 -5.84 -9.86
C LEU A 114 2.88 -5.79 -11.15
N ASN A 115 2.49 -6.97 -11.64
CA ASN A 115 1.67 -7.11 -12.84
C ASN A 115 0.46 -8.00 -12.55
N GLU A 116 -0.50 -7.99 -13.48
CA GLU A 116 -1.65 -8.91 -13.47
C GLU A 116 -1.19 -10.36 -13.35
N GLY A 117 -1.78 -11.09 -12.39
CA GLY A 117 -1.50 -12.51 -12.14
C GLY A 117 -0.22 -12.78 -11.34
N ASP A 118 0.51 -11.75 -10.91
CA ASP A 118 1.59 -11.92 -9.95
C ASP A 118 1.05 -12.41 -8.60
N GLN A 119 1.94 -12.92 -7.78
CA GLN A 119 1.69 -13.19 -6.37
C GLN A 119 2.71 -12.47 -5.51
N ILE A 120 2.25 -11.83 -4.44
CA ILE A 120 3.09 -11.38 -3.33
C ILE A 120 2.99 -12.42 -2.20
N GLU A 121 4.02 -12.45 -1.36
CA GLU A 121 4.10 -13.45 -0.29
C GLU A 121 4.35 -12.76 1.06
N LEU A 122 3.63 -13.22 2.08
CA LEU A 122 3.85 -12.86 3.47
C LEU A 122 4.00 -14.15 4.31
N ASP A 123 5.22 -14.49 4.68
CA ASP A 123 5.55 -15.63 5.55
C ASP A 123 4.89 -16.95 5.10
N GLY A 124 5.02 -17.26 3.79
CA GLY A 124 4.47 -18.45 3.15
C GLY A 124 3.02 -18.36 2.71
N GLU A 125 2.29 -17.32 3.11
CA GLU A 125 0.94 -17.05 2.60
C GLU A 125 1.02 -16.20 1.33
N LYS A 126 0.25 -16.57 0.30
CA LYS A 126 0.27 -15.92 -1.01
C LYS A 126 -0.98 -15.08 -1.20
N LEU A 127 -0.77 -13.83 -1.62
CA LEU A 127 -1.86 -12.96 -2.05
C LEU A 127 -1.77 -12.79 -3.57
N ASP A 128 -2.88 -13.03 -4.25
CA ASP A 128 -2.99 -12.80 -5.69
C ASP A 128 -3.05 -11.31 -5.98
N VAL A 129 -2.37 -10.90 -7.05
CA VAL A 129 -2.31 -9.51 -7.53
C VAL A 129 -3.20 -9.37 -8.74
N TYR A 130 -4.09 -8.39 -8.71
CA TYR A 130 -4.92 -8.00 -9.86
C TYR A 130 -4.61 -6.57 -10.24
N HIS A 131 -4.30 -6.32 -11.51
CA HIS A 131 -4.12 -4.97 -12.04
C HIS A 131 -5.50 -4.37 -12.34
N CYS A 132 -5.80 -3.28 -11.66
CA CYS A 132 -7.11 -2.62 -11.70
C CYS A 132 -6.97 -1.14 -12.10
N PRO A 133 -6.53 -0.83 -13.33
CA PRO A 133 -6.38 0.55 -13.78
C PRO A 133 -7.73 1.25 -13.85
N GLY A 134 -7.74 2.53 -13.50
CA GLY A 134 -8.96 3.35 -13.49
C GLY A 134 -8.74 4.60 -12.65
N HIS A 135 -8.56 4.47 -11.35
CA HIS A 135 -8.19 5.54 -10.44
C HIS A 135 -6.77 6.05 -10.72
N THR A 136 -5.80 5.12 -10.84
CA THR A 136 -4.50 5.35 -11.49
C THR A 136 -4.22 4.28 -12.52
N PRO A 137 -3.30 4.51 -13.48
CA PRO A 137 -2.95 3.50 -14.48
C PRO A 137 -2.28 2.25 -13.89
N GLY A 138 -1.46 2.42 -12.83
CA GLY A 138 -0.71 1.34 -12.21
C GLY A 138 -1.37 0.73 -10.98
N HIS A 139 -2.66 1.01 -10.70
CA HIS A 139 -3.34 0.51 -9.51
C HIS A 139 -3.42 -1.02 -9.49
N VAL A 140 -3.05 -1.63 -8.36
CA VAL A 140 -3.19 -3.08 -8.11
C VAL A 140 -3.99 -3.32 -6.84
N ILE A 141 -4.64 -4.47 -6.75
CA ILE A 141 -5.28 -4.97 -5.53
C ILE A 141 -4.64 -6.29 -5.10
N PHE A 142 -4.71 -6.60 -3.81
CA PHE A 142 -4.18 -7.81 -3.21
C PHE A 142 -5.30 -8.65 -2.62
N HIS A 143 -5.36 -9.93 -2.96
CA HIS A 143 -6.42 -10.82 -2.52
C HIS A 143 -5.85 -12.09 -1.89
N HIS A 144 -6.19 -12.34 -0.64
CA HIS A 144 -5.90 -13.59 0.07
C HIS A 144 -7.18 -14.42 0.20
N ILE A 145 -7.28 -15.48 -0.61
CA ILE A 145 -8.50 -16.28 -0.76
C ILE A 145 -8.88 -16.95 0.57
N GLU A 146 -7.94 -17.56 1.27
CA GLU A 146 -8.18 -18.33 2.48
C GLU A 146 -8.72 -17.47 3.63
N SER A 147 -8.23 -16.23 3.76
CA SER A 147 -8.71 -15.27 4.76
C SER A 147 -9.92 -14.47 4.28
N LYS A 148 -10.34 -14.61 3.03
CA LYS A 148 -11.38 -13.79 2.39
C LYS A 148 -11.08 -12.29 2.56
N LEU A 149 -9.83 -11.93 2.39
CA LEU A 149 -9.32 -10.57 2.56
C LEU A 149 -8.92 -10.01 1.21
N ALA A 150 -9.41 -8.83 0.88
CA ALA A 150 -8.94 -8.05 -0.26
C ALA A 150 -8.52 -6.65 0.21
N ILE A 151 -7.33 -6.22 -0.19
CA ILE A 151 -6.84 -4.84 -0.01
C ILE A 151 -6.99 -4.18 -1.37
N VAL A 152 -7.90 -3.24 -1.47
CA VAL A 152 -8.39 -2.73 -2.76
C VAL A 152 -7.96 -1.29 -3.06
N GLY A 153 -7.21 -0.65 -2.14
CA GLY A 153 -6.84 0.76 -2.29
C GLY A 153 -8.04 1.63 -2.65
N ASP A 154 -7.90 2.41 -3.69
CA ASP A 154 -8.91 3.33 -4.18
C ASP A 154 -9.77 2.78 -5.34
N VAL A 155 -9.79 1.46 -5.53
CA VAL A 155 -10.70 0.84 -6.50
C VAL A 155 -12.13 0.81 -5.97
N LEU A 156 -12.33 0.42 -4.70
CA LEU A 156 -13.66 0.19 -4.13
C LEU A 156 -13.77 0.73 -2.71
N PHE A 157 -14.79 1.55 -2.47
CA PHE A 157 -15.17 2.07 -1.15
C PHE A 157 -16.56 1.58 -0.74
N GLN A 158 -16.91 1.73 0.52
CA GLN A 158 -18.27 1.45 0.99
C GLN A 158 -19.27 2.41 0.30
N GLY A 159 -20.02 1.90 -0.67
CA GLY A 159 -21.02 2.68 -1.40
C GLY A 159 -20.47 3.58 -2.51
N SER A 160 -19.18 3.46 -2.87
CA SER A 160 -18.56 4.27 -3.90
C SER A 160 -17.37 3.55 -4.54
N VAL A 161 -16.75 4.20 -5.52
CA VAL A 161 -15.49 3.80 -6.16
C VAL A 161 -14.52 4.98 -6.15
N GLY A 162 -13.23 4.71 -6.38
CA GLY A 162 -12.23 5.76 -6.53
C GLY A 162 -12.57 6.71 -7.67
N ARG A 163 -12.20 7.99 -7.50
CA ARG A 163 -12.40 9.00 -8.55
C ARG A 163 -11.56 8.68 -9.79
N THR A 164 -12.11 9.01 -10.96
CA THR A 164 -11.48 8.76 -12.27
C THR A 164 -11.27 10.03 -13.09
N ASP A 165 -11.19 11.17 -12.43
CA ASP A 165 -11.01 12.51 -13.03
C ASP A 165 -9.63 13.13 -12.73
N LEU A 166 -8.72 12.34 -12.16
CA LEU A 166 -7.32 12.74 -11.95
C LEU A 166 -6.48 12.56 -13.23
N PRO A 167 -5.33 13.24 -13.35
CA PRO A 167 -4.44 13.05 -14.48
C PRO A 167 -4.10 11.58 -14.72
N LEU A 168 -4.27 11.11 -15.96
CA LEU A 168 -4.09 9.73 -16.41
C LEU A 168 -5.05 8.70 -15.80
N SER A 169 -6.07 9.12 -15.02
CA SER A 169 -7.18 8.23 -14.67
C SER A 169 -7.93 7.77 -15.93
N LEU A 170 -8.40 6.53 -15.93
CA LEU A 170 -9.00 5.90 -17.10
C LEU A 170 -10.49 5.71 -16.87
N ILE A 171 -11.28 6.75 -17.15
CA ILE A 171 -12.74 6.72 -16.94
C ILE A 171 -13.49 5.72 -17.85
N HIS A 172 -12.84 5.19 -18.89
CA HIS A 172 -13.47 4.40 -19.94
C HIS A 172 -12.93 2.97 -20.10
N ILE A 173 -12.34 2.42 -19.06
CA ILE A 173 -11.90 1.02 -19.07
C ILE A 173 -13.02 0.08 -18.62
#